data_98c3c262bb336124a9897f0f41e57c17
#
_entry.id   98c3c262bb336124a9897f0f41e57c17
#
_cell.length_a   1.000
_cell.length_b   1.000
_cell.length_c   1.000
_cell.angle_alpha   90.00
_cell.angle_beta   90.00
_cell.angle_gamma   90.00
#
_symmetry.space_group_name_H-M   'P 1'
#
loop_
_entity.id
_entity.type
_entity.pdbx_description
1 polymer ?
#
loop_
_entity_poly.entity_id
_entity_poly.type
_entity_poly.pdbx_seq_one_letter_code
_entity_poly.pdbx_strand_id
1 'polypeptide(L)'
;MSKKKAVDISGLTETNLESISGFTKAEKSKRQGVFCEELLEPIPQFAKAPCEIVYPGKNNNYIVMGRDRPRTRDSGYGGQGDTQASMIDIVVGRMSYQPNQSSFVDPNFITDSARIYISQKTDLDENFGLVDGNVGESRSKSGIAIKADAVRIIAREGIKLVTRTDEENSQGANMSVAVPGIDLIAGNDDTDLQWIPKGDNLVSALKRLTNHVHKLNGIVNGLLMSQHKLNKALKDHWHFSTKPGARTSSSPVVDIVAGQVMLRHMQKTKVSLRTHRANLENFEKNYLSSAGEGWINSRFNKVN
;
A
#
# COMPACT_ATOMS: atom_id res chain seq x y z
N MET A 1 -56.36 -11.39 -2.98
CA MET A 1 -55.56 -10.38 -3.67
C MET A 1 -55.13 -9.33 -2.64
N SER A 2 -53.89 -9.35 -2.21
CA SER A 2 -53.33 -8.33 -1.30
C SER A 2 -53.30 -6.99 -2.03
N LYS A 3 -53.95 -5.95 -1.50
CA LYS A 3 -53.86 -4.60 -2.04
C LYS A 3 -52.38 -4.16 -1.91
N LYS A 4 -51.67 -4.01 -3.05
CA LYS A 4 -50.34 -3.41 -3.07
C LYS A 4 -50.42 -2.04 -2.37
N LYS A 5 -49.66 -1.83 -1.29
CA LYS A 5 -49.54 -0.52 -0.67
C LYS A 5 -48.95 0.44 -1.68
N ALA A 6 -49.57 1.59 -1.86
CA ALA A 6 -48.99 2.65 -2.67
C ALA A 6 -47.63 3.04 -2.08
N VAL A 7 -46.64 3.30 -2.92
CA VAL A 7 -45.35 3.81 -2.49
C VAL A 7 -45.55 5.21 -1.92
N ASP A 8 -45.07 5.46 -0.73
CA ASP A 8 -45.10 6.79 -0.12
C ASP A 8 -44.11 7.68 -0.84
N ILE A 9 -44.63 8.70 -1.53
CA ILE A 9 -43.87 9.70 -2.29
C ILE A 9 -43.84 11.08 -1.60
N SER A 10 -44.38 11.18 -0.38
CA SER A 10 -44.51 12.44 0.35
C SER A 10 -43.19 13.13 0.67
N GLY A 11 -42.07 12.36 0.66
CA GLY A 11 -40.72 12.89 0.89
C GLY A 11 -39.96 13.31 -0.38
N LEU A 12 -40.57 13.23 -1.56
CA LEU A 12 -39.93 13.64 -2.81
C LEU A 12 -40.06 15.14 -3.02
N THR A 13 -39.00 15.78 -3.56
CA THR A 13 -39.04 17.19 -3.97
C THR A 13 -40.01 17.39 -5.15
N GLU A 14 -40.56 18.59 -5.31
CA GLU A 14 -41.47 18.94 -6.43
C GLU A 14 -40.82 18.59 -7.80
N THR A 15 -39.55 18.90 -7.98
CA THR A 15 -38.79 18.59 -9.21
C THR A 15 -38.78 17.10 -9.51
N ASN A 16 -38.63 16.26 -8.47
CA ASN A 16 -38.65 14.80 -8.64
C ASN A 16 -40.06 14.29 -8.92
N LEU A 17 -41.10 14.87 -8.31
CA LEU A 17 -42.51 14.54 -8.57
C LEU A 17 -42.90 14.89 -10.02
N GLU A 18 -42.54 16.07 -10.51
CA GLU A 18 -42.76 16.47 -11.90
C GLU A 18 -42.04 15.56 -12.89
N SER A 19 -40.78 15.22 -12.64
CA SER A 19 -40.02 14.31 -13.51
C SER A 19 -40.60 12.91 -13.63
N ILE A 20 -41.37 12.46 -12.63
CA ILE A 20 -42.01 11.14 -12.62
C ILE A 20 -43.44 11.18 -13.19
N SER A 21 -44.10 12.33 -13.18
CA SER A 21 -45.54 12.43 -13.54
C SER A 21 -45.84 12.04 -14.99
N GLY A 22 -44.95 12.31 -15.93
CA GLY A 22 -45.10 12.03 -17.36
C GLY A 22 -44.79 10.59 -17.79
N PHE A 23 -44.27 9.73 -16.92
CA PHE A 23 -43.84 8.39 -17.31
C PHE A 23 -44.92 7.33 -17.06
N THR A 24 -44.97 6.32 -17.94
CA THR A 24 -45.72 5.10 -17.70
C THR A 24 -45.17 4.32 -16.51
N LYS A 25 -45.94 3.42 -15.91
CA LYS A 25 -45.49 2.60 -14.78
C LYS A 25 -44.22 1.81 -15.09
N ALA A 26 -44.10 1.28 -16.31
CA ALA A 26 -42.91 0.55 -16.74
C ALA A 26 -41.68 1.43 -16.88
N GLU A 27 -41.84 2.67 -17.36
CA GLU A 27 -40.75 3.65 -17.47
C GLU A 27 -40.32 4.19 -16.10
N LYS A 28 -41.29 4.45 -15.20
CA LYS A 28 -41.04 4.82 -13.82
C LYS A 28 -40.20 3.76 -13.10
N SER A 29 -40.54 2.50 -13.24
CA SER A 29 -39.81 1.37 -12.66
C SER A 29 -38.35 1.28 -13.17
N LYS A 30 -38.15 1.48 -14.46
CA LYS A 30 -36.82 1.36 -15.08
C LYS A 30 -35.92 2.58 -14.88
N ARG A 31 -36.47 3.80 -14.85
CA ARG A 31 -35.68 5.04 -14.86
C ARG A 31 -35.52 5.68 -13.50
N GLN A 32 -36.53 5.63 -12.66
CA GLN A 32 -36.59 6.41 -11.41
C GLN A 32 -36.35 5.57 -10.15
N GLY A 33 -36.37 4.25 -10.24
CA GLY A 33 -36.19 3.35 -9.09
C GLY A 33 -37.26 3.37 -8.01
N VAL A 34 -38.08 4.44 -7.95
CA VAL A 34 -39.12 4.62 -6.92
C VAL A 34 -40.27 3.65 -7.05
N PHE A 35 -40.55 3.20 -8.27
CA PHE A 35 -41.64 2.28 -8.59
C PHE A 35 -41.12 0.86 -8.89
N CYS A 36 -39.95 0.48 -8.40
CA CYS A 36 -39.38 -0.84 -8.59
C CYS A 36 -40.36 -1.92 -8.17
N GLU A 37 -40.54 -2.90 -9.04
CA GLU A 37 -41.25 -4.14 -8.72
C GLU A 37 -40.36 -4.98 -7.77
N GLU A 38 -40.99 -5.93 -7.08
CA GLU A 38 -40.28 -6.88 -6.24
C GLU A 38 -39.24 -7.63 -7.07
N LEU A 39 -38.05 -7.83 -6.53
CA LEU A 39 -37.04 -8.67 -7.15
C LEU A 39 -37.59 -10.09 -7.30
N LEU A 40 -37.37 -10.67 -8.47
CA LEU A 40 -37.69 -12.05 -8.75
C LEU A 40 -36.65 -13.03 -8.18
N GLU A 41 -35.56 -12.51 -7.67
CA GLU A 41 -34.47 -13.31 -7.09
C GLU A 41 -34.96 -14.02 -5.82
N PRO A 42 -34.76 -15.34 -5.69
CA PRO A 42 -35.11 -16.06 -4.49
C PRO A 42 -34.39 -15.54 -3.25
N ILE A 43 -35.09 -15.45 -2.13
CA ILE A 43 -34.51 -15.01 -0.85
C ILE A 43 -34.40 -16.23 0.06
N PRO A 44 -33.20 -16.66 0.46
CA PRO A 44 -33.03 -17.79 1.37
C PRO A 44 -33.59 -17.48 2.75
N GLN A 45 -33.94 -18.51 3.50
CA GLN A 45 -34.43 -18.39 4.87
C GLN A 45 -33.28 -18.30 5.83
N PHE A 46 -33.18 -17.20 6.58
CA PHE A 46 -32.10 -17.05 7.55
C PHE A 46 -32.38 -17.81 8.85
N ALA A 47 -31.50 -18.74 9.19
CA ALA A 47 -31.58 -19.53 10.41
C ALA A 47 -31.11 -18.66 11.62
N LYS A 48 -32.07 -17.96 12.23
CA LYS A 48 -31.83 -17.06 13.38
C LYS A 48 -31.52 -17.85 14.65
N ALA A 49 -30.44 -17.47 15.36
CA ALA A 49 -30.19 -17.97 16.70
C ALA A 49 -31.04 -17.23 17.77
N PRO A 50 -31.35 -17.87 18.92
CA PRO A 50 -32.15 -17.23 19.96
C PRO A 50 -31.57 -15.91 20.52
N CYS A 51 -30.25 -15.76 20.49
CA CYS A 51 -29.54 -14.56 20.97
C CYS A 51 -29.43 -13.42 19.91
N GLU A 52 -30.02 -13.60 18.73
CA GLU A 52 -29.91 -12.65 17.65
C GLU A 52 -31.19 -11.83 17.43
N ILE A 53 -31.00 -10.57 17.14
CA ILE A 53 -32.03 -9.69 16.58
C ILE A 53 -31.71 -9.51 15.10
N VAL A 54 -32.65 -9.89 14.24
CA VAL A 54 -32.50 -9.87 12.79
C VAL A 54 -33.47 -8.89 12.17
N TYR A 55 -32.97 -7.95 11.42
CA TYR A 55 -33.75 -7.02 10.61
C TYR A 55 -33.58 -7.39 9.13
N PRO A 56 -34.51 -8.21 8.57
CA PRO A 56 -34.48 -8.57 7.17
C PRO A 56 -35.08 -7.46 6.32
N GLY A 57 -34.42 -7.12 5.24
CA GLY A 57 -35.00 -6.30 4.17
C GLY A 57 -35.79 -7.14 3.18
N LYS A 58 -36.26 -6.49 2.12
CA LYS A 58 -37.11 -7.16 1.12
C LYS A 58 -36.33 -7.92 0.03
N ASN A 59 -35.05 -7.64 -0.13
CA ASN A 59 -34.24 -8.04 -1.28
C ASN A 59 -32.94 -8.71 -0.85
N ASN A 60 -32.99 -9.78 -0.06
CA ASN A 60 -31.85 -10.55 0.40
C ASN A 60 -30.80 -9.68 1.12
N ASN A 61 -31.25 -8.79 1.99
CA ASN A 61 -30.39 -7.95 2.82
C ASN A 61 -30.77 -8.04 4.30
N TYR A 62 -29.79 -7.96 5.19
CA TYR A 62 -29.96 -8.21 6.61
C TYR A 62 -29.05 -7.32 7.46
N ILE A 63 -29.55 -6.93 8.63
CA ILE A 63 -28.75 -6.47 9.75
C ILE A 63 -28.99 -7.47 10.89
N VAL A 64 -27.92 -8.10 11.34
CA VAL A 64 -27.97 -9.07 12.45
C VAL A 64 -27.16 -8.51 13.62
N MET A 65 -27.77 -8.43 14.79
CA MET A 65 -27.13 -8.03 16.03
C MET A 65 -27.28 -9.17 17.04
N GLY A 66 -26.21 -9.53 17.73
CA GLY A 66 -26.25 -10.62 18.68
C GLY A 66 -24.90 -10.99 19.23
N ARG A 67 -24.67 -12.28 19.34
CA ARG A 67 -23.40 -12.86 19.78
C ARG A 67 -22.80 -13.71 18.67
N ASP A 68 -21.47 -13.71 18.59
CA ASP A 68 -20.75 -14.62 17.74
C ASP A 68 -21.12 -16.08 18.04
N ARG A 69 -21.33 -16.86 16.99
CA ARG A 69 -21.63 -18.29 17.08
C ARG A 69 -20.36 -19.11 16.95
N PRO A 70 -20.37 -20.39 17.41
CA PRO A 70 -19.36 -21.35 17.00
C PRO A 70 -19.32 -21.39 15.46
N ARG A 71 -18.12 -21.42 14.89
CA ARG A 71 -17.96 -21.28 13.44
C ARG A 71 -17.07 -22.33 12.80
N THR A 72 -17.34 -22.50 11.52
CA THR A 72 -16.38 -22.86 10.48
C THR A 72 -16.31 -21.68 9.49
N ARG A 73 -15.43 -21.69 8.48
CA ARG A 73 -15.34 -20.60 7.48
C ARG A 73 -16.62 -20.39 6.68
N ASP A 74 -17.43 -21.41 6.55
CA ASP A 74 -18.67 -21.46 5.79
C ASP A 74 -19.94 -21.36 6.64
N SER A 75 -19.80 -21.26 7.97
CA SER A 75 -20.94 -21.22 8.88
C SER A 75 -20.58 -20.56 10.19
N GLY A 76 -21.42 -19.68 10.71
CA GLY A 76 -21.29 -19.03 12.01
C GLY A 76 -20.48 -17.75 12.02
N TYR A 77 -20.10 -17.33 13.21
CA TYR A 77 -19.34 -16.11 13.49
C TYR A 77 -18.28 -16.36 14.56
N GLY A 78 -17.36 -15.42 14.72
CA GLY A 78 -16.39 -15.39 15.80
C GLY A 78 -15.16 -16.21 15.55
N GLY A 79 -14.56 -16.66 16.62
CA GLY A 79 -13.34 -17.45 16.60
C GLY A 79 -13.43 -18.64 17.55
N GLN A 80 -12.40 -19.43 17.61
CA GLN A 80 -12.29 -20.54 18.56
C GLN A 80 -12.36 -20.01 20.01
N GLY A 81 -13.46 -20.31 20.71
CA GLY A 81 -13.66 -19.89 22.11
C GLY A 81 -14.25 -18.50 22.32
N ASP A 82 -14.43 -17.68 21.28
CA ASP A 82 -14.96 -16.33 21.37
C ASP A 82 -16.42 -16.19 20.94
N THR A 83 -17.14 -17.30 20.91
CA THR A 83 -18.52 -17.44 20.40
C THR A 83 -19.58 -16.67 21.18
N GLN A 84 -19.24 -16.06 22.30
CA GLN A 84 -20.15 -15.26 23.14
C GLN A 84 -19.93 -13.75 23.01
N ALA A 85 -19.01 -13.33 22.19
CA ALA A 85 -18.72 -11.92 21.96
C ALA A 85 -19.88 -11.23 21.23
N SER A 86 -20.10 -9.96 21.52
CA SER A 86 -21.11 -9.16 20.83
C SER A 86 -20.70 -8.89 19.40
N MET A 87 -21.63 -9.00 18.46
CA MET A 87 -21.38 -8.74 17.03
C MET A 87 -22.52 -7.98 16.35
N ILE A 88 -22.17 -7.30 15.26
CA ILE A 88 -23.09 -6.72 14.27
C ILE A 88 -22.61 -7.16 12.90
N ASP A 89 -23.54 -7.72 12.09
CA ASP A 89 -23.28 -8.15 10.72
C ASP A 89 -24.29 -7.51 9.77
N ILE A 90 -23.80 -6.71 8.84
CA ILE A 90 -24.59 -6.08 7.78
C ILE A 90 -24.27 -6.84 6.49
N VAL A 91 -25.25 -7.56 5.93
CA VAL A 91 -25.04 -8.45 4.78
C VAL A 91 -26.04 -8.16 3.67
N VAL A 92 -25.55 -8.18 2.46
CA VAL A 92 -26.36 -8.13 1.23
C VAL A 92 -25.94 -9.32 0.35
N GLY A 93 -26.93 -10.08 -0.14
CA GLY A 93 -26.70 -11.24 -1.01
C GLY A 93 -26.21 -12.47 -0.27
N ARG A 94 -27.02 -13.06 0.60
CA ARG A 94 -26.73 -14.38 1.16
C ARG A 94 -26.83 -15.45 0.08
N MET A 95 -25.95 -16.46 0.13
CA MET A 95 -25.74 -17.49 -0.90
C MET A 95 -25.22 -16.95 -2.24
N SER A 96 -24.65 -15.72 -2.28
CA SER A 96 -24.02 -15.16 -3.46
C SER A 96 -24.87 -15.28 -4.75
N TYR A 97 -24.36 -15.99 -5.75
CA TYR A 97 -24.97 -16.11 -7.09
C TYR A 97 -26.03 -17.22 -7.24
N GLN A 98 -26.26 -18.00 -6.18
CA GLN A 98 -27.23 -19.11 -6.21
C GLN A 98 -28.24 -19.07 -5.04
N PRO A 99 -28.94 -17.95 -4.81
CA PRO A 99 -29.94 -17.90 -3.75
C PRO A 99 -31.08 -18.88 -4.02
N ASN A 100 -31.52 -19.58 -2.98
CA ASN A 100 -32.60 -20.55 -3.06
C ASN A 100 -33.60 -20.32 -1.91
N GLN A 101 -34.84 -20.15 -2.24
CA GLN A 101 -35.94 -19.85 -1.31
C GLN A 101 -36.25 -21.00 -0.33
N SER A 102 -35.94 -22.24 -0.69
CA SER A 102 -36.10 -23.41 0.18
C SER A 102 -34.94 -23.71 1.08
N SER A 103 -33.79 -23.00 0.91
CA SER A 103 -32.61 -23.23 1.70
C SER A 103 -32.63 -22.38 2.97
N PHE A 104 -32.19 -22.99 4.07
CA PHE A 104 -31.85 -22.30 5.29
C PHE A 104 -30.36 -21.92 5.25
N VAL A 105 -30.08 -20.68 5.54
CA VAL A 105 -28.69 -20.16 5.57
C VAL A 105 -28.41 -19.57 6.93
N ASP A 106 -27.16 -19.69 7.34
CA ASP A 106 -26.56 -19.00 8.46
C ASP A 106 -25.42 -18.08 7.94
N PRO A 107 -24.71 -17.36 8.80
CA PRO A 107 -23.59 -16.54 8.37
C PRO A 107 -22.51 -17.33 7.65
N ASN A 108 -22.14 -16.89 6.46
CA ASN A 108 -21.12 -17.52 5.65
C ASN A 108 -20.11 -16.48 5.14
N PHE A 109 -18.87 -16.56 5.64
CA PHE A 109 -17.81 -15.62 5.29
C PHE A 109 -17.27 -15.81 3.86
N ILE A 110 -17.57 -16.93 3.22
CA ILE A 110 -17.10 -17.26 1.88
C ILE A 110 -18.13 -16.82 0.84
N THR A 111 -19.39 -17.27 0.96
CA THR A 111 -20.40 -17.18 -0.08
C THR A 111 -21.30 -15.95 -0.02
N ASP A 112 -21.41 -15.27 1.12
CA ASP A 112 -22.20 -14.04 1.18
C ASP A 112 -21.52 -12.92 0.38
N SER A 113 -22.27 -12.21 -0.47
CA SER A 113 -21.71 -11.34 -1.50
C SER A 113 -21.01 -10.10 -0.93
N ALA A 114 -21.69 -9.35 -0.08
CA ALA A 114 -21.13 -8.14 0.52
C ALA A 114 -21.44 -8.06 2.00
N ARG A 115 -20.45 -7.67 2.81
CA ARG A 115 -20.55 -7.69 4.26
C ARG A 115 -19.76 -6.57 4.91
N ILE A 116 -20.33 -6.01 5.99
CA ILE A 116 -19.60 -5.27 7.03
C ILE A 116 -19.80 -6.05 8.32
N TYR A 117 -18.73 -6.66 8.82
CA TYR A 117 -18.74 -7.44 10.04
C TYR A 117 -17.99 -6.71 11.14
N ILE A 118 -18.62 -6.57 12.31
CA ILE A 118 -18.06 -5.89 13.48
C ILE A 118 -18.21 -6.86 14.66
N SER A 119 -17.10 -7.17 15.33
CA SER A 119 -17.11 -8.04 16.50
C SER A 119 -16.28 -7.47 17.65
N GLN A 120 -16.77 -7.67 18.85
CA GLN A 120 -16.06 -7.34 20.07
C GLN A 120 -14.81 -8.19 20.26
N LYS A 121 -14.84 -9.45 19.79
CA LYS A 121 -13.76 -10.41 19.98
C LYS A 121 -13.85 -11.53 18.95
N THR A 122 -12.88 -11.62 18.07
CA THR A 122 -12.91 -12.55 16.95
C THR A 122 -11.51 -12.84 16.39
N ASP A 123 -11.37 -13.97 15.70
CA ASP A 123 -10.20 -14.33 14.90
C ASP A 123 -10.43 -13.86 13.46
N LEU A 124 -10.28 -12.54 13.23
CA LEU A 124 -10.73 -11.87 12.00
C LEU A 124 -10.07 -12.44 10.75
N ASP A 125 -8.74 -12.59 10.78
CA ASP A 125 -7.97 -13.01 9.61
C ASP A 125 -8.28 -14.46 9.22
N GLU A 126 -8.44 -15.34 10.21
CA GLU A 126 -8.87 -16.72 9.98
C GLU A 126 -10.29 -16.78 9.39
N ASN A 127 -11.23 -15.94 9.89
CA ASN A 127 -12.59 -15.88 9.39
C ASN A 127 -12.67 -15.57 7.90
N PHE A 128 -11.83 -14.64 7.43
CA PHE A 128 -11.79 -14.20 6.04
C PHE A 128 -10.72 -14.89 5.21
N GLY A 129 -9.85 -15.72 5.83
CA GLY A 129 -8.77 -16.44 5.17
C GLY A 129 -7.71 -15.48 4.61
N LEU A 130 -7.33 -14.49 5.42
CA LEU A 130 -6.29 -13.52 5.06
C LEU A 130 -4.91 -14.08 5.40
N VAL A 131 -3.90 -13.66 4.64
CA VAL A 131 -2.49 -13.90 4.97
C VAL A 131 -2.06 -12.99 6.11
N ASP A 132 -1.03 -13.42 6.87
CA ASP A 132 -0.58 -12.70 8.07
C ASP A 132 0.04 -11.33 7.76
N GLY A 133 0.77 -11.23 6.68
CA GLY A 133 1.53 -10.05 6.34
C GLY A 133 2.58 -9.68 7.40
N ASN A 134 2.98 -8.42 7.41
CA ASN A 134 3.88 -7.90 8.45
C ASN A 134 3.12 -7.47 9.72
N VAL A 135 1.83 -7.14 9.58
CA VAL A 135 0.97 -6.77 10.73
C VAL A 135 0.63 -7.97 11.60
N GLY A 136 0.75 -9.19 11.07
CA GLY A 136 0.48 -10.43 11.78
C GLY A 136 -1.02 -10.72 11.92
N GLU A 137 -1.32 -11.89 12.44
CA GLU A 137 -2.68 -12.38 12.64
C GLU A 137 -3.40 -11.71 13.81
N SER A 138 -4.67 -11.37 13.60
CA SER A 138 -5.54 -10.84 14.65
C SER A 138 -6.33 -11.97 15.29
N ARG A 139 -5.91 -12.41 16.47
CA ARG A 139 -6.58 -13.44 17.27
C ARG A 139 -7.26 -12.86 18.50
N SER A 140 -8.49 -13.27 18.73
CA SER A 140 -9.28 -12.94 19.93
C SER A 140 -9.30 -11.45 20.27
N LYS A 141 -9.45 -10.59 19.25
CA LYS A 141 -9.48 -9.13 19.37
C LYS A 141 -10.74 -8.54 18.74
N SER A 142 -11.04 -7.31 19.10
CA SER A 142 -12.07 -6.56 18.38
C SER A 142 -11.66 -6.38 16.90
N GLY A 143 -12.61 -6.55 16.00
CA GLY A 143 -12.34 -6.49 14.58
C GLY A 143 -13.48 -5.91 13.78
N ILE A 144 -13.12 -5.25 12.68
CA ILE A 144 -14.06 -4.77 11.65
C ILE A 144 -13.53 -5.26 10.31
N ALA A 145 -14.36 -5.96 9.54
CA ALA A 145 -14.06 -6.36 8.18
C ALA A 145 -15.10 -5.84 7.20
N ILE A 146 -14.64 -5.39 6.05
CA ILE A 146 -15.48 -4.99 4.91
C ILE A 146 -15.09 -5.88 3.74
N LYS A 147 -16.03 -6.69 3.24
CA LYS A 147 -15.82 -7.61 2.14
C LYS A 147 -16.88 -7.41 1.06
N ALA A 148 -16.44 -7.30 -0.18
CA ALA A 148 -17.27 -7.31 -1.39
C ALA A 148 -16.36 -7.57 -2.60
N ASP A 149 -16.94 -7.85 -3.78
CA ASP A 149 -16.17 -7.95 -5.04
C ASP A 149 -15.40 -6.66 -5.36
N ALA A 150 -15.96 -5.51 -4.96
CA ALA A 150 -15.30 -4.22 -5.14
C ALA A 150 -15.58 -3.28 -3.95
N VAL A 151 -14.52 -2.78 -3.33
CA VAL A 151 -14.59 -1.77 -2.27
C VAL A 151 -14.05 -0.45 -2.78
N ARG A 152 -14.77 0.66 -2.54
CA ARG A 152 -14.34 2.03 -2.84
C ARG A 152 -14.46 2.88 -1.59
N ILE A 153 -13.35 3.45 -1.16
CA ILE A 153 -13.32 4.42 -0.05
C ILE A 153 -13.18 5.80 -0.66
N ILE A 154 -14.26 6.61 -0.58
CA ILE A 154 -14.33 7.91 -1.24
C ILE A 154 -14.61 8.97 -0.17
N ALA A 155 -13.76 9.99 -0.10
CA ALA A 155 -13.96 11.14 0.77
C ALA A 155 -13.84 12.44 -0.02
N ARG A 156 -14.63 13.47 0.35
CA ARG A 156 -14.57 14.78 -0.31
C ARG A 156 -13.35 15.60 0.09
N GLU A 157 -12.86 15.45 1.34
CA GLU A 157 -11.75 16.24 1.87
C GLU A 157 -10.47 15.42 2.04
N GLY A 158 -10.54 14.24 2.67
CA GLY A 158 -9.35 13.45 2.88
C GLY A 158 -9.60 12.13 3.60
N ILE A 159 -8.65 11.22 3.47
CA ILE A 159 -8.64 9.90 4.14
C ILE A 159 -7.39 9.83 5.00
N LYS A 160 -7.57 9.46 6.27
CA LYS A 160 -6.47 9.15 7.20
C LYS A 160 -6.56 7.69 7.63
N LEU A 161 -5.47 6.96 7.47
CA LEU A 161 -5.29 5.61 8.03
C LEU A 161 -4.24 5.74 9.14
N VAL A 162 -4.66 5.53 10.39
CA VAL A 162 -3.82 5.76 11.57
C VAL A 162 -3.82 4.51 12.43
N THR A 163 -2.64 4.10 12.85
CA THR A 163 -2.45 2.98 13.77
C THR A 163 -1.85 3.48 15.08
N ARG A 164 -2.08 2.75 16.18
CA ARG A 164 -1.49 3.01 17.49
C ARG A 164 -1.88 4.38 18.07
N THR A 165 -3.18 4.60 18.19
CA THR A 165 -3.72 5.77 18.90
C THR A 165 -3.70 5.58 20.43
N ASP A 166 -3.69 4.32 20.90
CA ASP A 166 -3.77 3.93 22.30
C ASP A 166 -2.56 3.07 22.70
N GLU A 167 -2.31 2.93 23.99
CA GLU A 167 -1.22 2.10 24.54
C GLU A 167 -1.65 0.64 24.72
N GLU A 168 -2.95 0.41 24.94
CA GLU A 168 -3.55 -0.91 25.15
C GLU A 168 -4.56 -1.22 24.03
N ASN A 169 -4.70 -2.50 23.72
CA ASN A 169 -5.74 -2.97 22.81
C ASN A 169 -7.09 -3.15 23.54
N SER A 170 -8.16 -3.51 22.82
CA SER A 170 -9.51 -3.71 23.37
C SER A 170 -9.63 -4.82 24.42
N GLN A 171 -8.59 -5.63 24.62
CA GLN A 171 -8.53 -6.69 25.62
C GLN A 171 -7.64 -6.30 26.83
N GLY A 172 -7.16 -5.05 26.90
CA GLY A 172 -6.30 -4.55 27.97
C GLY A 172 -4.84 -5.02 27.88
N ALA A 173 -4.44 -5.57 26.75
CA ALA A 173 -3.04 -5.95 26.55
C ALA A 173 -2.24 -4.79 25.96
N ASN A 174 -1.08 -4.51 26.60
CA ASN A 174 -0.15 -3.49 26.12
C ASN A 174 0.33 -3.81 24.70
N MET A 175 0.24 -2.82 23.82
CA MET A 175 0.75 -2.96 22.47
C MET A 175 2.28 -2.88 22.47
N SER A 176 2.93 -3.82 21.77
CA SER A 176 4.38 -3.83 21.61
C SER A 176 4.91 -2.52 21.05
N VAL A 177 6.12 -2.12 21.45
CA VAL A 177 6.85 -0.97 20.90
C VAL A 177 7.10 -1.17 19.38
N ALA A 178 7.32 -2.41 18.96
CA ALA A 178 7.47 -2.79 17.54
C ALA A 178 6.09 -3.07 16.93
N VAL A 179 5.21 -2.07 16.91
CA VAL A 179 3.89 -2.22 16.28
C VAL A 179 4.04 -2.28 14.78
N PRO A 180 3.48 -3.30 14.11
CA PRO A 180 3.35 -3.31 12.67
C PRO A 180 2.51 -2.11 12.24
N GLY A 181 2.85 -1.54 11.07
CA GLY A 181 2.18 -0.35 10.54
C GLY A 181 0.95 -0.70 9.72
N ILE A 182 1.04 -0.47 8.41
CA ILE A 182 -0.02 -0.72 7.44
C ILE A 182 0.55 -1.60 6.34
N ASP A 183 -0.09 -2.73 6.09
CA ASP A 183 0.20 -3.59 4.94
C ASP A 183 -0.84 -3.35 3.84
N LEU A 184 -0.37 -3.20 2.61
CA LEU A 184 -1.18 -3.14 1.39
C LEU A 184 -0.86 -4.39 0.59
N ILE A 185 -1.74 -5.39 0.68
CA ILE A 185 -1.52 -6.72 0.11
C ILE A 185 -2.46 -6.94 -1.06
N ALA A 186 -1.91 -7.18 -2.24
CA ALA A 186 -2.65 -7.59 -3.42
C ALA A 186 -2.65 -9.12 -3.55
N GLY A 187 -3.73 -9.69 -4.09
CA GLY A 187 -3.82 -11.12 -4.34
C GLY A 187 -3.84 -12.02 -3.09
N ASN A 188 -3.95 -11.46 -1.89
CA ASN A 188 -3.81 -12.19 -0.63
C ASN A 188 -2.50 -12.99 -0.54
N ASP A 189 -1.40 -12.37 -0.98
CA ASP A 189 -0.05 -12.95 -1.06
C ASP A 189 0.94 -12.04 -0.32
N ASP A 190 1.58 -12.57 0.71
CA ASP A 190 2.55 -11.87 1.56
C ASP A 190 4.00 -12.35 1.36
N THR A 191 4.26 -13.16 0.34
CA THR A 191 5.57 -13.80 0.12
C THR A 191 6.69 -12.80 -0.20
N ASP A 192 6.39 -11.65 -0.80
CA ASP A 192 7.38 -10.62 -1.18
C ASP A 192 6.96 -9.21 -0.73
N LEU A 193 6.64 -9.06 0.53
CA LEU A 193 6.30 -7.76 1.12
C LEU A 193 7.51 -6.83 1.22
N GLN A 194 7.46 -5.71 0.53
CA GLN A 194 8.51 -4.71 0.49
C GLN A 194 8.15 -3.43 1.25
N TRP A 195 9.17 -2.71 1.72
CA TRP A 195 8.98 -1.45 2.44
C TRP A 195 8.56 -0.31 1.52
N ILE A 196 7.53 0.43 1.90
CA ILE A 196 7.07 1.61 1.15
C ILE A 196 8.12 2.74 1.27
N PRO A 197 8.59 3.33 0.15
CA PRO A 197 9.56 4.41 0.19
C PRO A 197 9.01 5.69 0.83
N LYS A 198 9.85 6.34 1.64
CA LYS A 198 9.60 7.71 2.13
C LYS A 198 10.03 8.71 1.06
N GLY A 199 9.06 9.41 0.47
CA GLY A 199 9.27 10.26 -0.71
C GLY A 199 10.39 11.28 -0.56
N ASP A 200 10.43 12.06 0.52
CA ASP A 200 11.46 13.09 0.73
C ASP A 200 12.85 12.50 0.91
N ASN A 201 12.98 11.35 1.60
CA ASN A 201 14.25 10.66 1.75
C ASN A 201 14.75 10.13 0.40
N LEU A 202 13.84 9.55 -0.41
CA LEU A 202 14.17 9.08 -1.75
C LEU A 202 14.62 10.23 -2.66
N VAL A 203 13.90 11.36 -2.68
CA VAL A 203 14.28 12.55 -3.43
C VAL A 203 15.64 13.07 -2.99
N SER A 204 15.90 13.12 -1.68
CA SER A 204 17.19 13.55 -1.12
C SER A 204 18.33 12.61 -1.51
N ALA A 205 18.09 11.29 -1.50
CA ALA A 205 19.06 10.30 -1.95
C ALA A 205 19.39 10.47 -3.44
N LEU A 206 18.38 10.63 -4.30
CA LEU A 206 18.58 10.85 -5.74
C LEU A 206 19.33 12.13 -6.05
N LYS A 207 19.02 13.24 -5.34
CA LYS A 207 19.76 14.50 -5.49
C LYS A 207 21.25 14.35 -5.10
N ARG A 208 21.53 13.62 -4.01
CA ARG A 208 22.92 13.33 -3.61
C ARG A 208 23.63 12.45 -4.62
N LEU A 209 22.97 11.43 -5.15
CA LEU A 209 23.50 10.57 -6.21
C LEU A 209 23.88 11.41 -7.45
N THR A 210 22.98 12.29 -7.91
CA THR A 210 23.25 13.20 -9.02
C THR A 210 24.47 14.08 -8.76
N ASN A 211 24.61 14.63 -7.56
CA ASN A 211 25.78 15.40 -7.18
C ASN A 211 27.08 14.56 -7.20
N HIS A 212 27.01 13.28 -6.82
CA HIS A 212 28.16 12.38 -6.93
C HIS A 212 28.57 12.15 -8.38
N VAL A 213 27.61 11.98 -9.30
CA VAL A 213 27.86 11.87 -10.74
C VAL A 213 28.51 13.14 -11.29
N HIS A 214 28.01 14.32 -10.93
CA HIS A 214 28.63 15.60 -11.33
C HIS A 214 30.06 15.75 -10.83
N LYS A 215 30.35 15.39 -9.58
CA LYS A 215 31.72 15.41 -9.02
C LYS A 215 32.64 14.45 -9.76
N LEU A 216 32.16 13.24 -10.06
CA LEU A 216 32.93 12.26 -10.83
C LEU A 216 33.24 12.78 -12.25
N ASN A 217 32.26 13.37 -12.93
CA ASN A 217 32.47 14.01 -14.22
C ASN A 217 33.53 15.12 -14.15
N GLY A 218 33.54 15.93 -13.07
CA GLY A 218 34.55 16.94 -12.84
C GLY A 218 35.96 16.35 -12.68
N ILE A 219 36.09 15.23 -11.95
CA ILE A 219 37.37 14.52 -11.76
C ILE A 219 37.87 13.96 -13.09
N VAL A 220 36.97 13.30 -13.87
CA VAL A 220 37.31 12.76 -15.21
C VAL A 220 37.73 13.85 -16.17
N ASN A 221 37.00 14.97 -16.23
CA ASN A 221 37.36 16.11 -17.06
C ASN A 221 38.74 16.69 -16.67
N GLY A 222 39.02 16.79 -15.36
CA GLY A 222 40.35 17.22 -14.88
C GLY A 222 41.47 16.27 -15.33
N LEU A 223 41.23 14.97 -15.33
CA LEU A 223 42.16 13.96 -15.84
C LEU A 223 42.37 14.10 -17.35
N LEU A 224 41.28 14.22 -18.12
CA LEU A 224 41.35 14.41 -19.59
C LEU A 224 42.12 15.67 -19.96
N MET A 225 41.89 16.79 -19.28
CA MET A 225 42.64 18.04 -19.53
C MET A 225 44.12 17.88 -19.18
N SER A 226 44.46 17.16 -18.12
CA SER A 226 45.85 16.89 -17.77
C SER A 226 46.54 16.00 -18.81
N GLN A 227 45.82 14.95 -19.27
CA GLN A 227 46.33 14.07 -20.32
C GLN A 227 46.50 14.79 -21.65
N HIS A 228 45.59 15.71 -22.01
CA HIS A 228 45.72 16.52 -23.21
C HIS A 228 46.98 17.39 -23.17
N LYS A 229 47.28 18.03 -22.03
CA LYS A 229 48.50 18.80 -21.86
C LYS A 229 49.75 17.95 -22.02
N LEU A 230 49.77 16.77 -21.45
CA LEU A 230 50.90 15.84 -21.60
C LEU A 230 51.07 15.40 -23.07
N ASN A 231 50.01 15.04 -23.73
CA ASN A 231 50.04 14.62 -25.14
C ASN A 231 50.53 15.75 -26.05
N LYS A 232 50.11 17.01 -25.78
CA LYS A 232 50.65 18.19 -26.49
C LYS A 232 52.14 18.37 -26.26
N ALA A 233 52.61 18.26 -25.03
CA ALA A 233 54.02 18.35 -24.71
C ALA A 233 54.86 17.23 -25.38
N LEU A 234 54.30 16.01 -25.48
CA LEU A 234 54.92 14.91 -26.20
C LEU A 234 54.97 15.15 -27.70
N LYS A 235 53.91 15.78 -28.29
CA LYS A 235 53.91 16.12 -29.70
C LYS A 235 54.95 17.17 -30.08
N ASP A 236 55.12 18.18 -29.22
CA ASP A 236 55.98 19.36 -29.47
C ASP A 236 57.38 19.21 -28.82
N HIS A 237 57.78 18.00 -28.40
CA HIS A 237 59.04 17.78 -27.73
C HIS A 237 60.23 17.77 -28.66
N TRP A 238 61.36 18.18 -28.21
CA TRP A 238 62.63 18.19 -28.90
C TRP A 238 63.79 17.93 -27.95
N HIS A 239 64.92 17.53 -28.49
CA HIS A 239 66.13 17.22 -27.75
C HIS A 239 67.35 17.97 -28.26
N PHE A 240 68.28 18.27 -27.36
CA PHE A 240 69.58 18.73 -27.76
C PHE A 240 70.51 17.55 -28.00
N SER A 241 71.14 17.53 -29.20
CA SER A 241 72.19 16.57 -29.45
C SER A 241 73.55 17.26 -29.24
N THR A 242 74.40 16.70 -28.37
CA THR A 242 75.69 17.28 -28.04
C THR A 242 76.82 16.71 -28.92
N LYS A 243 76.69 15.47 -29.39
CA LYS A 243 77.66 14.81 -30.30
C LYS A 243 76.96 13.66 -31.04
N PRO A 244 77.38 13.32 -32.29
CA PRO A 244 76.84 12.11 -32.97
C PRO A 244 77.13 10.87 -32.14
N GLY A 245 76.09 10.01 -31.91
CA GLY A 245 76.16 8.78 -31.15
C GLY A 245 76.10 8.94 -29.60
N ALA A 246 76.05 10.11 -29.04
CA ALA A 246 75.84 10.34 -27.64
C ALA A 246 74.33 10.35 -27.25
N ARG A 247 73.99 10.04 -25.99
CA ARG A 247 72.64 10.24 -25.48
C ARG A 247 72.21 11.69 -25.61
N THR A 248 71.01 11.90 -26.15
CA THR A 248 70.39 13.23 -26.17
C THR A 248 69.98 13.68 -24.76
N SER A 249 69.88 14.99 -24.55
CA SER A 249 69.30 15.52 -23.30
C SER A 249 67.84 15.09 -23.10
N SER A 250 67.31 15.14 -21.87
CA SER A 250 65.87 15.14 -21.64
C SER A 250 65.21 16.33 -22.36
N SER A 251 63.92 16.16 -22.74
CA SER A 251 63.18 17.27 -23.36
C SER A 251 62.75 18.29 -22.29
N PRO A 252 63.20 19.56 -22.32
CA PRO A 252 62.79 20.56 -21.33
C PRO A 252 61.26 20.76 -21.29
N VAL A 253 60.60 20.68 -22.42
CA VAL A 253 59.16 20.85 -22.54
C VAL A 253 58.43 19.71 -21.85
N VAL A 254 58.87 18.46 -22.08
CA VAL A 254 58.22 17.28 -21.47
C VAL A 254 58.49 17.25 -19.97
N ASP A 255 59.71 17.56 -19.51
CA ASP A 255 60.05 17.51 -18.10
C ASP A 255 59.25 18.48 -17.27
N ILE A 256 59.06 19.73 -17.74
CA ILE A 256 58.24 20.75 -17.04
C ILE A 256 56.75 20.30 -17.00
N VAL A 257 56.19 19.90 -18.13
CA VAL A 257 54.76 19.53 -18.23
C VAL A 257 54.49 18.23 -17.48
N ALA A 258 55.35 17.21 -17.62
CA ALA A 258 55.20 15.95 -16.88
C ALA A 258 55.22 16.17 -15.37
N GLY A 259 56.12 17.01 -14.85
CA GLY A 259 56.14 17.39 -13.43
C GLY A 259 54.84 18.05 -12.97
N GLN A 260 54.31 19.00 -13.75
CA GLN A 260 53.04 19.66 -13.44
C GLN A 260 51.84 18.69 -13.48
N VAL A 261 51.78 17.80 -14.46
CA VAL A 261 50.70 16.78 -14.60
C VAL A 261 50.77 15.78 -13.45
N MET A 262 51.98 15.32 -13.10
CA MET A 262 52.19 14.41 -11.98
C MET A 262 51.71 15.00 -10.64
N LEU A 263 52.10 16.24 -10.35
CA LEU A 263 51.62 16.94 -9.17
C LEU A 263 50.13 17.11 -9.13
N ARG A 264 49.48 17.42 -10.26
CA ARG A 264 48.03 17.54 -10.35
C ARG A 264 47.35 16.21 -10.11
N HIS A 265 47.81 15.12 -10.70
CA HIS A 265 47.28 13.77 -10.46
C HIS A 265 47.41 13.35 -9.00
N MET A 266 48.56 13.59 -8.37
CA MET A 266 48.75 13.23 -6.98
C MET A 266 47.92 14.09 -6.02
N GLN A 267 47.97 15.39 -6.15
CA GLN A 267 47.36 16.30 -5.18
C GLN A 267 45.87 16.54 -5.39
N LYS A 268 45.41 16.61 -6.63
CA LYS A 268 43.98 16.90 -6.93
C LYS A 268 43.21 15.65 -7.28
N THR A 269 43.59 14.90 -8.29
CA THR A 269 42.77 13.77 -8.78
C THR A 269 42.73 12.64 -7.77
N LYS A 270 43.86 12.22 -7.21
CA LYS A 270 43.91 11.13 -6.22
C LYS A 270 43.21 11.48 -4.91
N VAL A 271 43.38 12.70 -4.41
CA VAL A 271 42.70 13.17 -3.20
C VAL A 271 41.21 13.31 -3.44
N SER A 272 40.81 13.91 -4.57
CA SER A 272 39.38 14.05 -4.91
C SER A 272 38.69 12.69 -5.07
N LEU A 273 39.33 11.70 -5.67
CA LEU A 273 38.78 10.32 -5.77
C LEU A 273 38.61 9.65 -4.42
N ARG A 274 39.59 9.80 -3.51
CA ARG A 274 39.48 9.27 -2.13
C ARG A 274 38.34 9.91 -1.36
N THR A 275 38.22 11.23 -1.41
CA THR A 275 37.12 11.96 -0.78
C THR A 275 35.77 11.56 -1.39
N HIS A 276 35.71 11.41 -2.72
CA HIS A 276 34.50 10.98 -3.41
C HIS A 276 34.06 9.58 -2.98
N ARG A 277 35.00 8.65 -2.85
CA ARG A 277 34.73 7.30 -2.35
C ARG A 277 34.19 7.31 -0.92
N ALA A 278 34.83 8.06 -0.01
CA ALA A 278 34.34 8.18 1.37
C ALA A 278 32.91 8.78 1.44
N ASN A 279 32.61 9.75 0.56
CA ASN A 279 31.27 10.32 0.48
C ASN A 279 30.23 9.32 -0.07
N LEU A 280 30.60 8.44 -0.98
CA LEU A 280 29.73 7.36 -1.45
C LEU A 280 29.46 6.33 -0.35
N GLU A 281 30.47 5.91 0.40
CA GLU A 281 30.31 5.01 1.54
C GLU A 281 29.39 5.62 2.62
N ASN A 282 29.48 6.93 2.87
CA ASN A 282 28.55 7.64 3.76
C ASN A 282 27.15 7.74 3.18
N PHE A 283 27.00 7.90 1.87
CA PHE A 283 25.70 7.88 1.19
C PHE A 283 25.01 6.52 1.37
N GLU A 284 25.70 5.42 1.12
CA GLU A 284 25.21 4.07 1.29
C GLU A 284 24.74 3.81 2.73
N LYS A 285 25.60 4.14 3.71
CA LYS A 285 25.26 3.97 5.14
C LYS A 285 24.04 4.79 5.56
N ASN A 286 23.87 6.00 5.05
CA ASN A 286 22.80 6.89 5.47
C ASN A 286 21.47 6.62 4.78
N TYR A 287 21.45 6.26 3.49
CA TYR A 287 20.24 6.15 2.69
C TYR A 287 19.83 4.72 2.35
N LEU A 288 20.78 3.81 2.19
CA LEU A 288 20.56 2.45 1.74
C LEU A 288 20.66 1.40 2.85
N SER A 289 21.03 1.82 4.07
CA SER A 289 21.04 0.96 5.25
C SER A 289 19.86 1.28 6.16
N SER A 290 19.21 0.25 6.71
CA SER A 290 18.09 0.39 7.65
C SER A 290 18.47 1.12 8.96
N ALA A 291 19.76 1.12 9.32
CA ALA A 291 20.29 1.87 10.45
C ALA A 291 20.49 3.36 10.16
N GLY A 292 20.47 3.80 8.90
CA GLY A 292 20.70 5.18 8.49
C GLY A 292 19.54 6.10 8.86
N GLU A 293 19.85 7.34 9.28
CA GLU A 293 18.82 8.35 9.58
C GLU A 293 18.00 8.72 8.35
N GLY A 294 18.65 8.79 7.21
CA GLY A 294 18.04 9.10 5.91
C GLY A 294 17.47 7.90 5.16
N TRP A 295 17.33 6.74 5.79
CA TRP A 295 16.87 5.53 5.11
C TRP A 295 15.60 5.78 4.31
N ILE A 296 15.65 5.38 3.03
CA ILE A 296 14.61 5.72 2.04
C ILE A 296 13.29 4.98 2.26
N ASN A 297 13.29 3.84 2.96
CA ASN A 297 12.08 3.07 3.17
C ASN A 297 11.37 3.38 4.48
N SER A 298 10.09 3.11 4.55
CA SER A 298 9.33 3.07 5.80
C SER A 298 9.89 1.97 6.72
N ARG A 299 9.77 2.14 8.02
CA ARG A 299 10.08 1.08 9.01
C ARG A 299 8.85 0.27 9.40
N PHE A 300 7.66 0.71 9.00
CA PHE A 300 6.39 0.19 9.48
C PHE A 300 5.45 -0.26 8.35
N ASN A 301 5.52 0.34 7.17
CA ASN A 301 4.54 0.08 6.11
C ASN A 301 5.15 -0.71 4.97
N LYS A 302 4.42 -1.75 4.52
CA LYS A 302 4.83 -2.62 3.42
C LYS A 302 3.77 -2.73 2.34
N VAL A 303 4.20 -3.18 1.16
CA VAL A 303 3.39 -3.44 -0.03
C VAL A 303 4.01 -4.61 -0.80
N ASN A 304 3.20 -5.39 -1.50
CA ASN A 304 3.62 -6.37 -2.50
C ASN A 304 3.21 -5.95 -3.91
#